data_1083735a9c7ebe2cefb99ed8031c41ef
#
_entry.id   1083735a9c7ebe2cefb99ed8031c41ef
#
_cell.length_a   1.000
_cell.length_b   1.000
_cell.length_c   1.000
_cell.angle_alpha   90.00
_cell.angle_beta   90.00
_cell.angle_gamma   90.00
#
_symmetry.space_group_name_H-M   'P 1'
#
loop_
_entity.id
_entity.type
_entity.pdbx_description
1 polymer ?
#
loop_
_entity_poly.entity_id
_entity_poly.type
_entity_poly.pdbx_seq_one_letter_code
_entity_poly.pdbx_strand_id
1 'polypeptide(L)'
;MDNRRFYLLTLLPPLPALGEQPAVTLPEALGLLRQQGGRDFELLADTLGAENELRDALAEWVRNTPVTRSAPAALPPFLTALFDEERIADFAEDAWVDAVWQAWFGEVAHAGRSIGSRLLPRWVAWETALRSRLARRRAGGGAEDEPRVTLDEPGDPPDLDAVVAAWHAAREQGAAEGPLPVAVEAELLLERARLDFLDAEDPRYSFSLDELVAYLLKLRLLDRRARLEPEAGRSLLRRAVAL
;
A
#
# COMPACT_ATOMS: atom_id res chain seq x y z
N MET A 1 -20.87 21.88 -1.99
CA MET A 1 -19.57 21.31 -2.42
C MET A 1 -18.48 21.93 -1.57
N ASP A 2 -17.55 21.14 -1.07
CA ASP A 2 -16.40 21.68 -0.34
C ASP A 2 -15.39 22.24 -1.36
N ASN A 3 -15.27 23.56 -1.44
CA ASN A 3 -14.40 24.24 -2.38
C ASN A 3 -12.91 23.82 -2.25
N ARG A 4 -12.51 23.29 -1.09
CA ARG A 4 -11.16 22.81 -0.85
C ARG A 4 -10.85 21.56 -1.66
N ARG A 5 -11.80 20.60 -1.78
CA ARG A 5 -11.61 19.37 -2.57
C ARG A 5 -11.46 19.69 -4.05
N PHE A 6 -12.34 20.56 -4.56
CA PHE A 6 -12.23 21.05 -5.93
C PHE A 6 -10.86 21.69 -6.19
N TYR A 7 -10.42 22.58 -5.32
CA TYR A 7 -9.14 23.24 -5.44
C TYR A 7 -7.97 22.26 -5.43
N LEU A 8 -7.95 21.29 -4.48
CA LEU A 8 -6.92 20.27 -4.42
C LEU A 8 -6.84 19.42 -5.68
N LEU A 9 -7.99 18.91 -6.15
CA LEU A 9 -8.05 18.06 -7.35
C LEU A 9 -7.64 18.81 -8.62
N THR A 10 -7.87 20.12 -8.69
CA THR A 10 -7.40 20.94 -9.81
C THR A 10 -5.92 21.33 -9.71
N LEU A 11 -5.35 21.34 -8.51
CA LEU A 11 -3.94 21.66 -8.28
C LEU A 11 -3.03 20.44 -8.53
N LEU A 12 -3.54 19.24 -8.25
CA LEU A 12 -2.77 18.01 -8.41
C LEU A 12 -2.57 17.69 -9.91
N PRO A 13 -1.34 17.40 -10.35
CA PRO A 13 -1.07 17.06 -11.74
C PRO A 13 -1.67 15.71 -12.13
N PRO A 14 -1.93 15.47 -13.44
CA PRO A 14 -2.39 14.16 -13.87
C PRO A 14 -1.38 13.08 -13.53
N LEU A 15 -1.88 11.89 -13.17
CA LEU A 15 -1.03 10.73 -12.89
C LEU A 15 -0.49 10.13 -14.20
N PRO A 16 0.79 9.75 -14.25
CA PRO A 16 1.39 9.11 -15.40
C PRO A 16 1.01 7.63 -15.49
N ALA A 17 1.43 6.96 -16.55
CA ALA A 17 1.31 5.51 -16.66
C ALA A 17 2.19 4.76 -15.65
N LEU A 18 1.84 3.49 -15.39
CA LEU A 18 2.64 2.62 -14.52
C LEU A 18 4.07 2.47 -15.06
N GLY A 19 5.05 2.76 -14.21
CA GLY A 19 6.47 2.74 -14.55
C GLY A 19 7.05 4.10 -14.93
N GLU A 20 6.22 5.12 -15.12
CA GLU A 20 6.67 6.50 -15.32
C GLU A 20 6.73 7.24 -13.97
N GLN A 21 7.60 8.26 -13.90
CA GLN A 21 7.75 9.04 -12.67
C GLN A 21 6.62 10.07 -12.53
N PRO A 22 5.91 10.09 -11.39
CA PRO A 22 4.93 11.13 -11.12
C PRO A 22 5.56 12.52 -11.05
N ALA A 23 4.82 13.54 -11.48
CA ALA A 23 5.25 14.94 -11.39
C ALA A 23 5.25 15.46 -9.94
N VAL A 24 4.56 14.80 -9.03
CA VAL A 24 4.51 15.08 -7.60
C VAL A 24 4.67 13.76 -6.85
N THR A 25 5.41 13.77 -5.75
CA THR A 25 5.56 12.61 -4.87
C THR A 25 4.39 12.51 -3.88
N LEU A 26 4.18 11.32 -3.31
CA LEU A 26 3.16 11.17 -2.28
C LEU A 26 3.36 12.12 -1.08
N PRO A 27 4.57 12.29 -0.49
CA PRO A 27 4.77 13.24 0.60
C PRO A 27 4.43 14.69 0.23
N GLU A 28 4.74 15.14 -0.99
CA GLU A 28 4.38 16.48 -1.48
C GLU A 28 2.86 16.65 -1.60
N ALA A 29 2.16 15.66 -2.17
CA ALA A 29 0.70 15.68 -2.25
C ALA A 29 0.03 15.69 -0.86
N LEU A 30 0.52 14.89 0.09
CA LEU A 30 0.05 14.90 1.48
C LEU A 30 0.35 16.23 2.17
N GLY A 31 1.48 16.88 1.86
CA GLY A 31 1.81 18.23 2.30
C GLY A 31 0.80 19.27 1.82
N LEU A 32 0.35 19.19 0.56
CA LEU A 32 -0.71 20.05 0.03
C LEU A 32 -2.04 19.85 0.77
N LEU A 33 -2.41 18.61 1.11
CA LEU A 33 -3.61 18.35 1.93
C LEU A 33 -3.54 19.05 3.29
N ARG A 34 -2.41 18.92 3.99
CA ARG A 34 -2.21 19.58 5.30
C ARG A 34 -2.27 21.10 5.20
N GLN A 35 -1.72 21.68 4.12
CA GLN A 35 -1.77 23.15 3.88
C GLN A 35 -3.20 23.67 3.67
N GLN A 36 -4.08 22.88 3.08
CA GLN A 36 -5.50 23.24 2.94
C GLN A 36 -6.25 23.25 4.28
N GLY A 37 -5.70 22.53 5.26
CA GLY A 37 -6.26 22.42 6.61
C GLY A 37 -7.60 21.69 6.66
N GLY A 38 -7.98 21.33 7.85
CA GLY A 38 -9.20 20.62 8.14
C GLY A 38 -8.94 19.17 8.54
N ARG A 39 -9.69 18.76 9.57
CA ARG A 39 -9.51 17.46 10.24
C ARG A 39 -9.50 16.27 9.26
N ASP A 40 -10.36 16.29 8.24
CA ASP A 40 -10.49 15.18 7.30
C ASP A 40 -9.22 15.02 6.46
N PHE A 41 -8.64 16.14 5.99
CA PHE A 41 -7.42 16.12 5.19
C PHE A 41 -6.19 15.79 6.01
N GLU A 42 -6.11 16.29 7.24
CA GLU A 42 -5.05 15.95 8.18
C GLU A 42 -5.08 14.45 8.51
N LEU A 43 -6.26 13.92 8.87
CA LEU A 43 -6.42 12.49 9.15
C LEU A 43 -6.05 11.62 7.95
N LEU A 44 -6.49 11.99 6.74
CA LEU A 44 -6.15 11.28 5.51
C LEU A 44 -4.63 11.32 5.25
N ALA A 45 -4.01 12.49 5.40
CA ALA A 45 -2.58 12.68 5.16
C ALA A 45 -1.73 11.92 6.18
N ASP A 46 -2.11 11.92 7.45
CA ASP A 46 -1.39 11.22 8.50
C ASP A 46 -1.53 9.70 8.35
N THR A 47 -2.74 9.22 8.03
CA THR A 47 -3.00 7.79 7.86
C THR A 47 -2.25 7.21 6.66
N LEU A 48 -2.28 7.89 5.50
CA LEU A 48 -1.57 7.41 4.31
C LEU A 48 -0.06 7.63 4.41
N GLY A 49 0.38 8.69 5.08
CA GLY A 49 1.80 8.97 5.31
C GLY A 49 2.47 7.93 6.21
N ALA A 50 1.76 7.43 7.22
CA ALA A 50 2.27 6.45 8.17
C ALA A 50 2.71 5.11 7.53
N GLU A 51 2.25 4.77 6.33
CA GLU A 51 2.67 3.53 5.67
C GLU A 51 4.17 3.50 5.34
N ASN A 52 4.72 4.60 4.83
CA ASN A 52 6.14 4.65 4.51
C ASN A 52 6.99 4.50 5.77
N GLU A 53 6.63 5.23 6.83
CA GLU A 53 7.28 5.14 8.14
C GLU A 53 7.19 3.73 8.71
N LEU A 54 6.04 3.07 8.57
CA LEU A 54 5.84 1.69 8.98
C LEU A 54 6.72 0.72 8.19
N ARG A 55 6.83 0.88 6.88
CA ARG A 55 7.70 0.04 6.04
C ARG A 55 9.17 0.18 6.42
N ASP A 56 9.62 1.40 6.62
CA ASP A 56 11.00 1.69 7.03
C ASP A 56 11.28 1.10 8.41
N ALA A 57 10.34 1.25 9.35
CA ALA A 57 10.41 0.68 10.68
C ALA A 57 10.49 -0.85 10.68
N LEU A 58 9.63 -1.51 9.89
CA LEU A 58 9.66 -2.97 9.73
C LEU A 58 10.95 -3.44 9.07
N ALA A 59 11.44 -2.74 8.05
CA ALA A 59 12.70 -3.07 7.39
C ALA A 59 13.89 -2.90 8.33
N GLU A 60 13.89 -1.89 9.18
CA GLU A 60 14.90 -1.68 10.20
C GLU A 60 14.82 -2.76 11.28
N TRP A 61 13.61 -3.08 11.74
CA TRP A 61 13.38 -4.12 12.73
C TRP A 61 13.90 -5.49 12.28
N VAL A 62 13.64 -5.88 11.03
CA VAL A 62 14.09 -7.17 10.47
C VAL A 62 15.63 -7.20 10.33
N ARG A 63 16.27 -6.05 10.07
CA ARG A 63 17.74 -5.96 9.92
C ARG A 63 18.48 -5.94 11.24
N ASN A 64 17.86 -5.48 12.32
CA ASN A 64 18.51 -5.29 13.61
C ASN A 64 18.47 -6.58 14.44
N THR A 65 19.54 -6.80 15.22
CA THR A 65 19.55 -7.87 16.22
C THR A 65 18.62 -7.53 17.38
N PRO A 66 18.10 -8.53 18.13
CA PRO A 66 17.20 -8.30 19.26
C PRO A 66 17.70 -7.28 20.28
N VAL A 67 19.02 -7.16 20.46
CA VAL A 67 19.65 -6.26 21.46
C VAL A 67 19.57 -4.77 21.03
N THR A 68 19.42 -4.48 19.75
CA THR A 68 19.41 -3.11 19.22
C THR A 68 18.02 -2.66 18.75
N ARG A 69 17.00 -3.49 18.92
CA ARG A 69 15.62 -3.19 18.52
C ARG A 69 15.03 -2.15 19.49
N SER A 70 14.61 -1.03 18.96
CA SER A 70 13.82 -0.01 19.67
C SER A 70 12.60 0.36 18.84
N ALA A 71 11.50 0.71 19.51
CA ALA A 71 10.32 1.20 18.81
C ALA A 71 10.68 2.47 18.03
N PRO A 72 10.35 2.56 16.73
CA PRO A 72 10.62 3.75 15.95
C PRO A 72 9.86 4.96 16.51
N ALA A 73 10.57 6.06 16.76
CA ALA A 73 9.99 7.27 17.36
C ALA A 73 8.94 7.99 16.50
N ALA A 74 8.91 7.68 15.20
CA ALA A 74 8.04 8.34 14.22
C ALA A 74 6.69 7.65 14.01
N LEU A 75 6.47 6.46 14.60
CA LEU A 75 5.23 5.72 14.38
C LEU A 75 4.06 6.29 15.18
N PRO A 76 2.84 6.27 14.61
CA PRO A 76 1.63 6.57 15.37
C PRO A 76 1.50 5.69 16.63
N PRO A 77 0.89 6.21 17.71
CA PRO A 77 0.82 5.50 19.00
C PRO A 77 0.22 4.09 18.94
N PHE A 78 -0.76 3.87 18.06
CA PHE A 78 -1.40 2.57 17.88
C PHE A 78 -0.46 1.52 17.26
N LEU A 79 0.50 1.95 16.43
CA LEU A 79 1.54 1.09 15.88
C LEU A 79 2.70 0.92 16.85
N THR A 80 3.11 1.99 17.54
CA THR A 80 4.19 1.94 18.54
C THR A 80 3.95 0.86 19.60
N ALA A 81 2.70 0.70 20.03
CA ALA A 81 2.33 -0.33 21.02
C ALA A 81 2.56 -1.78 20.53
N LEU A 82 2.69 -2.01 19.22
CA LEU A 82 2.97 -3.34 18.64
C LEU A 82 4.47 -3.65 18.57
N PHE A 83 5.32 -2.64 18.80
CA PHE A 83 6.78 -2.78 18.87
C PHE A 83 7.29 -2.96 20.29
N ASP A 84 6.40 -3.28 21.25
CA ASP A 84 6.77 -3.64 22.62
C ASP A 84 7.35 -5.07 22.63
N GLU A 85 8.55 -5.22 23.20
CA GLU A 85 9.28 -6.51 23.23
C GLU A 85 8.48 -7.61 23.93
N GLU A 86 7.72 -7.29 24.99
CA GLU A 86 6.86 -8.26 25.69
C GLU A 86 5.75 -8.78 24.78
N ARG A 87 5.16 -7.91 23.95
CA ARG A 87 4.12 -8.29 22.99
C ARG A 87 4.67 -9.08 21.81
N ILE A 88 5.88 -8.74 21.35
CA ILE A 88 6.50 -9.42 20.22
C ILE A 88 6.86 -10.86 20.57
N ALA A 89 7.29 -11.10 21.83
CA ALA A 89 7.61 -12.45 22.32
C ALA A 89 6.43 -13.41 22.28
N ASP A 90 5.20 -12.89 22.26
CA ASP A 90 3.96 -13.69 22.15
C ASP A 90 3.66 -14.16 20.71
N PHE A 91 4.36 -13.60 19.71
CA PHE A 91 4.13 -13.94 18.30
C PHE A 91 5.30 -14.73 17.71
N ALA A 92 4.98 -15.66 16.79
CA ALA A 92 5.97 -16.09 15.80
C ALA A 92 6.36 -14.87 14.92
N GLU A 93 7.63 -14.78 14.50
CA GLU A 93 8.18 -13.59 13.82
C GLU A 93 7.33 -13.13 12.62
N ASP A 94 6.88 -14.06 11.79
CA ASP A 94 6.01 -13.76 10.64
C ASP A 94 4.61 -13.27 11.06
N ALA A 95 4.05 -13.85 12.12
CA ALA A 95 2.73 -13.50 12.61
C ALA A 95 2.68 -12.09 13.21
N TRP A 96 3.78 -11.62 13.81
CA TRP A 96 3.87 -10.25 14.31
C TRP A 96 3.86 -9.21 13.18
N VAL A 97 4.62 -9.43 12.12
CA VAL A 97 4.61 -8.54 10.94
C VAL A 97 3.21 -8.44 10.35
N ASP A 98 2.51 -9.57 10.23
CA ASP A 98 1.13 -9.59 9.75
C ASP A 98 0.18 -8.84 10.69
N ALA A 99 0.33 -8.97 12.02
CA ALA A 99 -0.46 -8.24 13.00
C ALA A 99 -0.25 -6.72 12.90
N VAL A 100 0.98 -6.28 12.68
CA VAL A 100 1.31 -4.85 12.47
C VAL A 100 0.61 -4.31 11.21
N TRP A 101 0.66 -5.05 10.09
CA TRP A 101 -0.05 -4.66 8.88
C TRP A 101 -1.57 -4.66 9.06
N GLN A 102 -2.13 -5.64 9.76
CA GLN A 102 -3.57 -5.69 10.06
C GLN A 102 -4.01 -4.49 10.90
N ALA A 103 -3.23 -4.08 11.88
CA ALA A 103 -3.52 -2.90 12.69
C ALA A 103 -3.51 -1.61 11.84
N TRP A 104 -2.52 -1.46 10.96
CA TRP A 104 -2.47 -0.31 10.05
C TRP A 104 -3.66 -0.29 9.09
N PHE A 105 -4.01 -1.42 8.46
CA PHE A 105 -5.19 -1.51 7.60
C PHE A 105 -6.49 -1.21 8.36
N GLY A 106 -6.59 -1.69 9.60
CA GLY A 106 -7.72 -1.38 10.48
C GLY A 106 -7.89 0.12 10.70
N GLU A 107 -6.78 0.83 10.94
CA GLU A 107 -6.78 2.29 11.13
C GLU A 107 -7.10 3.03 9.82
N VAL A 108 -6.56 2.59 8.69
CA VAL A 108 -6.90 3.16 7.37
C VAL A 108 -8.40 3.05 7.08
N ALA A 109 -9.00 1.89 7.35
CA ALA A 109 -10.43 1.68 7.17
C ALA A 109 -11.26 2.52 8.17
N HIS A 110 -10.80 2.65 9.41
CA HIS A 110 -11.43 3.49 10.43
C HIS A 110 -11.40 4.97 10.03
N ALA A 111 -10.22 5.48 9.64
CA ALA A 111 -10.06 6.84 9.14
C ALA A 111 -10.97 7.10 7.95
N GLY A 112 -11.03 6.19 6.97
CA GLY A 112 -11.91 6.28 5.82
C GLY A 112 -13.38 6.46 6.21
N ARG A 113 -13.87 5.63 7.13
CA ARG A 113 -15.25 5.76 7.65
C ARG A 113 -15.47 7.09 8.37
N SER A 114 -14.49 7.54 9.16
CA SER A 114 -14.59 8.77 9.96
C SER A 114 -14.68 10.03 9.09
N ILE A 115 -14.01 10.05 7.92
CA ILE A 115 -14.08 11.16 6.96
C ILE A 115 -15.18 11.00 5.91
N GLY A 116 -15.95 9.89 5.95
CA GLY A 116 -17.03 9.61 5.01
C GLY A 116 -16.57 9.13 3.63
N SER A 117 -15.35 8.58 3.51
CA SER A 117 -14.91 7.90 2.31
C SER A 117 -15.52 6.49 2.23
N ARG A 118 -16.07 6.15 1.08
CA ARG A 118 -16.52 4.78 0.77
C ARG A 118 -15.38 3.96 0.17
N LEU A 119 -14.53 4.60 -0.63
CA LEU A 119 -13.44 3.94 -1.34
C LEU A 119 -12.39 3.39 -0.38
N LEU A 120 -11.99 4.15 0.65
CA LEU A 120 -10.87 3.76 1.49
C LEU A 120 -11.10 2.44 2.25
N PRO A 121 -12.27 2.20 2.91
CA PRO A 121 -12.57 0.90 3.50
C PRO A 121 -12.67 -0.24 2.48
N ARG A 122 -13.21 0.02 1.28
CA ARG A 122 -13.32 -0.99 0.20
C ARG A 122 -11.95 -1.40 -0.31
N TRP A 123 -11.07 -0.41 -0.52
CA TRP A 123 -9.68 -0.67 -0.89
C TRP A 123 -8.97 -1.52 0.17
N VAL A 124 -9.14 -1.22 1.45
CA VAL A 124 -8.55 -2.02 2.55
C VAL A 124 -9.07 -3.46 2.51
N ALA A 125 -10.38 -3.65 2.35
CA ALA A 125 -10.98 -4.99 2.28
C ALA A 125 -10.41 -5.79 1.10
N TRP A 126 -10.31 -5.18 -0.10
CA TRP A 126 -9.76 -5.80 -1.29
C TRP A 126 -8.25 -6.12 -1.15
N GLU A 127 -7.44 -5.17 -0.69
CA GLU A 127 -6.00 -5.36 -0.49
C GLU A 127 -5.71 -6.45 0.57
N THR A 128 -6.48 -6.49 1.65
CA THR A 128 -6.35 -7.52 2.69
C THR A 128 -6.72 -8.89 2.14
N ALA A 129 -7.78 -8.99 1.34
CA ALA A 129 -8.18 -10.23 0.68
C ALA A 129 -7.11 -10.71 -0.30
N LEU A 130 -6.54 -9.80 -1.12
CA LEU A 130 -5.43 -10.10 -2.03
C LEU A 130 -4.23 -10.67 -1.27
N ARG A 131 -3.79 -10.00 -0.21
CA ARG A 131 -2.65 -10.44 0.61
C ARG A 131 -2.89 -11.80 1.25
N SER A 132 -4.07 -12.04 1.79
CA SER A 132 -4.44 -13.32 2.39
C SER A 132 -4.40 -14.47 1.39
N ARG A 133 -4.88 -14.25 0.15
CA ARG A 133 -4.82 -15.24 -0.92
C ARG A 133 -3.38 -15.52 -1.37
N LEU A 134 -2.58 -14.47 -1.55
CA LEU A 134 -1.16 -14.62 -1.89
C LEU A 134 -0.38 -15.39 -0.81
N ALA A 135 -0.63 -15.11 0.47
CA ALA A 135 0.01 -15.80 1.59
C ALA A 135 -0.35 -17.30 1.59
N ARG A 136 -1.63 -17.65 1.44
CA ARG A 136 -2.09 -19.04 1.33
C ARG A 136 -1.48 -19.76 0.14
N ARG A 137 -1.44 -19.10 -1.02
CA ARG A 137 -0.84 -19.69 -2.21
C ARG A 137 0.65 -19.94 -2.05
N ARG A 138 1.37 -19.07 -1.35
CA ARG A 138 2.78 -19.28 -0.99
C ARG A 138 2.97 -20.48 -0.04
N ALA A 139 2.05 -20.69 0.87
CA ALA A 139 2.05 -21.82 1.79
C ALA A 139 1.63 -23.17 1.16
N GLY A 140 1.36 -23.20 -0.15
CA GLY A 140 0.94 -24.43 -0.85
C GLY A 140 -0.55 -24.76 -0.71
N GLY A 141 -1.37 -23.84 -0.19
CA GLY A 141 -2.82 -24.02 -0.08
C GLY A 141 -3.52 -23.99 -1.46
N GLY A 142 -4.54 -24.83 -1.64
CA GLY A 142 -5.40 -24.83 -2.83
C GLY A 142 -6.43 -23.71 -2.81
N ALA A 143 -7.04 -23.43 -3.97
CA ALA A 143 -8.07 -22.39 -4.14
C ALA A 143 -9.40 -22.72 -3.40
N GLU A 144 -9.59 -23.97 -2.98
CA GLU A 144 -10.89 -24.46 -2.44
C GLU A 144 -11.19 -23.99 -1.01
N ASP A 145 -10.19 -23.51 -0.25
CA ASP A 145 -10.33 -23.08 1.16
C ASP A 145 -10.52 -21.55 1.35
N GLU A 146 -10.92 -20.84 0.32
CA GLU A 146 -10.96 -19.37 0.39
C GLU A 146 -12.27 -18.82 0.95
N PRO A 147 -12.22 -17.97 2.02
CA PRO A 147 -13.39 -17.19 2.40
C PRO A 147 -13.76 -16.22 1.28
N ARG A 148 -14.98 -16.34 0.77
CA ARG A 148 -15.53 -15.36 -0.17
C ARG A 148 -15.59 -14.00 0.49
N VAL A 149 -14.79 -13.05 0.00
CA VAL A 149 -14.95 -11.64 0.38
C VAL A 149 -16.12 -11.12 -0.45
N THR A 150 -17.29 -10.99 0.16
CA THR A 150 -18.41 -10.23 -0.40
C THR A 150 -18.09 -8.76 -0.22
N LEU A 151 -17.65 -8.11 -1.29
CA LEU A 151 -17.67 -6.64 -1.37
C LEU A 151 -19.11 -6.24 -1.66
N ASP A 152 -19.78 -5.63 -0.67
CA ASP A 152 -21.13 -5.10 -0.86
C ASP A 152 -21.07 -3.93 -1.87
N GLU A 153 -21.78 -4.11 -3.01
CA GLU A 153 -22.07 -3.15 -4.08
C GLU A 153 -21.08 -2.89 -5.24
N PRO A 154 -21.62 -2.35 -6.38
CA PRO A 154 -21.14 -2.62 -7.71
C PRO A 154 -20.02 -1.68 -8.17
N GLY A 155 -18.93 -2.14 -8.31
CA GLY A 155 -17.88 -1.94 -9.28
C GLY A 155 -17.41 -3.36 -9.56
N ASP A 156 -16.98 -3.67 -10.73
CA ASP A 156 -16.46 -5.00 -11.05
C ASP A 156 -14.94 -5.00 -10.77
N PRO A 157 -14.53 -5.14 -9.46
CA PRO A 157 -13.12 -5.11 -9.14
C PRO A 157 -12.45 -6.30 -9.78
N PRO A 158 -11.15 -6.22 -10.11
CA PRO A 158 -10.42 -7.34 -10.66
C PRO A 158 -10.67 -8.61 -9.87
N ASP A 159 -11.02 -9.68 -10.57
CA ASP A 159 -11.23 -10.99 -9.95
C ASP A 159 -9.94 -11.41 -9.24
N LEU A 160 -9.99 -11.47 -7.90
CA LEU A 160 -8.84 -11.80 -7.08
C LEU A 160 -8.27 -13.19 -7.40
N ASP A 161 -9.10 -14.13 -7.79
CA ASP A 161 -8.67 -15.49 -8.13
C ASP A 161 -7.87 -15.48 -9.44
N ALA A 162 -8.33 -14.70 -10.43
CA ALA A 162 -7.60 -14.50 -11.67
C ALA A 162 -6.26 -13.77 -11.44
N VAL A 163 -6.24 -12.75 -10.59
CA VAL A 163 -5.00 -12.03 -10.22
C VAL A 163 -3.99 -12.96 -9.55
N VAL A 164 -4.42 -13.76 -8.58
CA VAL A 164 -3.54 -14.70 -7.86
C VAL A 164 -3.05 -15.81 -8.77
N ALA A 165 -3.91 -16.33 -9.66
CA ALA A 165 -3.52 -17.33 -10.65
C ALA A 165 -2.47 -16.78 -11.63
N ALA A 166 -2.65 -15.58 -12.16
CA ALA A 166 -1.69 -14.92 -13.05
C ALA A 166 -0.35 -14.67 -12.36
N TRP A 167 -0.38 -14.19 -11.12
CA TRP A 167 0.83 -13.99 -10.32
C TRP A 167 1.59 -15.29 -10.06
N HIS A 168 0.87 -16.38 -9.76
CA HIS A 168 1.48 -17.70 -9.55
C HIS A 168 2.12 -18.22 -10.84
N ALA A 169 1.39 -18.14 -11.97
CA ALA A 169 1.89 -18.56 -13.27
C ALA A 169 3.16 -17.79 -13.68
N ALA A 170 3.20 -16.49 -13.46
CA ALA A 170 4.39 -15.67 -13.72
C ALA A 170 5.60 -16.14 -12.90
N ARG A 171 5.38 -16.50 -11.62
CA ARG A 171 6.44 -17.02 -10.77
C ARG A 171 6.95 -18.40 -11.20
N GLU A 172 6.05 -19.29 -11.62
CA GLU A 172 6.43 -20.63 -12.10
C GLU A 172 7.19 -20.58 -13.43
N GLN A 173 6.71 -19.78 -14.38
CA GLN A 173 7.36 -19.62 -15.69
C GLN A 173 8.75 -19.00 -15.57
N GLY A 174 8.88 -18.01 -14.74
CA GLY A 174 10.12 -17.32 -14.59
C GLY A 174 11.12 -18.00 -13.66
N ALA A 175 10.76 -19.02 -12.89
CA ALA A 175 11.70 -19.83 -12.14
C ALA A 175 12.76 -20.52 -13.07
N ALA A 176 12.43 -20.66 -14.36
CA ALA A 176 13.34 -21.18 -15.38
C ALA A 176 14.36 -20.13 -15.89
N GLU A 177 14.07 -18.83 -15.75
CA GLU A 177 14.88 -17.73 -16.31
C GLU A 177 15.76 -17.03 -15.25
N GLY A 178 15.57 -17.35 -13.99
CA GLY A 178 16.30 -16.79 -12.85
C GLY A 178 15.42 -15.96 -11.90
N PRO A 179 15.82 -15.76 -10.65
CA PRO A 179 14.94 -15.26 -9.60
C PRO A 179 14.58 -13.75 -9.71
N LEU A 180 15.41 -12.92 -10.32
CA LEU A 180 15.21 -11.46 -10.34
C LEU A 180 14.18 -10.99 -11.38
N PRO A 181 14.21 -11.43 -12.65
CA PRO A 181 13.19 -11.04 -13.63
C PRO A 181 11.78 -11.44 -13.20
N VAL A 182 11.65 -12.62 -12.61
CA VAL A 182 10.40 -13.21 -12.13
C VAL A 182 9.74 -12.40 -11.03
N ALA A 183 10.53 -11.99 -10.04
CA ALA A 183 10.00 -11.22 -8.91
C ALA A 183 9.46 -9.87 -9.39
N VAL A 184 10.13 -9.23 -10.36
CA VAL A 184 9.72 -7.94 -10.92
C VAL A 184 8.42 -8.09 -11.71
N GLU A 185 8.30 -9.12 -12.55
CA GLU A 185 7.10 -9.35 -13.36
C GLU A 185 5.88 -9.69 -12.52
N ALA A 186 6.04 -10.56 -11.53
CA ALA A 186 4.99 -10.89 -10.57
C ALA A 186 4.52 -9.66 -9.76
N GLU A 187 5.44 -8.80 -9.32
CA GLU A 187 5.06 -7.55 -8.64
C GLU A 187 4.36 -6.57 -9.58
N LEU A 188 4.77 -6.46 -10.85
CA LEU A 188 4.07 -5.63 -11.84
C LEU A 188 2.62 -6.05 -12.06
N LEU A 189 2.34 -7.35 -12.07
CA LEU A 189 0.96 -7.87 -12.15
C LEU A 189 0.13 -7.43 -10.95
N LEU A 190 0.69 -7.50 -9.74
CA LEU A 190 -0.01 -7.05 -8.53
C LEU A 190 -0.22 -5.53 -8.50
N GLU A 191 0.76 -4.76 -8.94
CA GLU A 191 0.64 -3.30 -9.04
C GLU A 191 -0.43 -2.90 -10.06
N ARG A 192 -0.47 -3.58 -11.21
CA ARG A 192 -1.53 -3.38 -12.21
C ARG A 192 -2.92 -3.71 -11.66
N ALA A 193 -3.07 -4.85 -11.01
CA ALA A 193 -4.35 -5.23 -10.41
C ALA A 193 -4.84 -4.21 -9.36
N ARG A 194 -3.92 -3.62 -8.58
CA ARG A 194 -4.24 -2.53 -7.65
C ARG A 194 -4.71 -1.27 -8.36
N LEU A 195 -4.05 -0.89 -9.46
CA LEU A 195 -4.46 0.26 -10.26
C LEU A 195 -5.81 0.01 -10.93
N ASP A 196 -6.03 -1.17 -11.49
CA ASP A 196 -7.30 -1.55 -12.12
C ASP A 196 -8.46 -1.50 -11.13
N PHE A 197 -8.25 -1.97 -9.88
CA PHE A 197 -9.23 -1.81 -8.80
C PHE A 197 -9.53 -0.33 -8.54
N LEU A 198 -8.49 0.49 -8.37
CA LEU A 198 -8.67 1.91 -8.10
C LEU A 198 -9.29 2.67 -9.27
N ASP A 199 -9.05 2.24 -10.52
CA ASP A 199 -9.67 2.81 -11.72
C ASP A 199 -11.14 2.44 -11.84
N ALA A 200 -11.52 1.23 -11.43
CA ALA A 200 -12.91 0.80 -11.40
C ALA A 200 -13.74 1.52 -10.33
N GLU A 201 -13.13 1.82 -9.18
CA GLU A 201 -13.79 2.47 -8.05
C GLU A 201 -13.72 4.01 -8.08
N ASP A 202 -12.92 4.60 -8.96
CA ASP A 202 -12.70 6.04 -9.07
C ASP A 202 -13.94 6.78 -9.61
N PRO A 203 -14.59 7.63 -8.81
CA PRO A 203 -15.79 8.35 -9.23
C PRO A 203 -15.48 9.57 -10.12
N ARG A 204 -14.56 9.45 -11.02
CA ARG A 204 -13.98 10.44 -11.93
C ARG A 204 -14.85 11.69 -12.16
N TYR A 205 -14.24 12.87 -12.11
CA TYR A 205 -14.90 14.17 -12.32
C TYR A 205 -16.02 14.50 -11.33
N SER A 206 -16.07 13.80 -10.20
CA SER A 206 -17.06 14.05 -9.14
C SER A 206 -16.65 15.15 -8.17
N PHE A 207 -15.34 15.45 -8.14
CA PHE A 207 -14.71 16.32 -7.12
C PHE A 207 -15.05 15.91 -5.70
N SER A 208 -15.27 14.62 -5.51
CA SER A 208 -15.61 14.01 -4.23
C SER A 208 -14.35 13.70 -3.42
N LEU A 209 -14.56 13.35 -2.15
CA LEU A 209 -13.48 12.83 -1.31
C LEU A 209 -12.91 11.53 -1.87
N ASP A 210 -13.76 10.65 -2.41
CA ASP A 210 -13.34 9.36 -2.95
C ASP A 210 -12.47 9.53 -4.21
N GLU A 211 -12.71 10.55 -5.05
CA GLU A 211 -11.82 10.88 -6.16
C GLU A 211 -10.42 11.31 -5.66
N LEU A 212 -10.37 12.13 -4.60
CA LEU A 212 -9.10 12.51 -3.98
C LEU A 212 -8.38 11.30 -3.38
N VAL A 213 -9.12 10.42 -2.70
CA VAL A 213 -8.58 9.15 -2.15
C VAL A 213 -8.07 8.26 -3.26
N ALA A 214 -8.82 8.09 -4.37
CA ALA A 214 -8.38 7.32 -5.53
C ALA A 214 -7.06 7.87 -6.10
N TYR A 215 -6.99 9.18 -6.27
CA TYR A 215 -5.78 9.86 -6.74
C TYR A 215 -4.57 9.56 -5.82
N LEU A 216 -4.72 9.73 -4.51
CA LEU A 216 -3.63 9.52 -3.55
C LEU A 216 -3.17 8.06 -3.48
N LEU A 217 -4.10 7.10 -3.53
CA LEU A 217 -3.78 5.69 -3.54
C LEU A 217 -3.06 5.27 -4.84
N LYS A 218 -3.48 5.80 -6.00
CA LYS A 218 -2.78 5.60 -7.28
C LYS A 218 -1.39 6.22 -7.26
N LEU A 219 -1.29 7.49 -6.81
CA LEU A 219 -0.01 8.19 -6.68
C LEU A 219 0.96 7.40 -5.78
N ARG A 220 0.49 6.84 -4.67
CA ARG A 220 1.28 6.00 -3.78
C ARG A 220 1.91 4.80 -4.48
N LEU A 221 1.13 4.11 -5.33
CA LEU A 221 1.62 2.97 -6.10
C LEU A 221 2.68 3.41 -7.12
N LEU A 222 2.42 4.48 -7.85
CA LEU A 222 3.31 5.02 -8.88
C LEU A 222 4.61 5.57 -8.28
N ASP A 223 4.53 6.35 -7.19
CA ASP A 223 5.70 6.90 -6.48
C ASP A 223 6.57 5.79 -5.90
N ARG A 224 5.95 4.76 -5.29
CA ARG A 224 6.67 3.57 -4.84
C ARG A 224 7.38 2.88 -5.99
N ARG A 225 6.71 2.68 -7.12
CA ARG A 225 7.27 2.00 -8.29
C ARG A 225 8.44 2.77 -8.87
N ALA A 226 8.32 4.09 -9.01
CA ALA A 226 9.38 4.95 -9.51
C ALA A 226 10.66 4.86 -8.65
N ARG A 227 10.53 4.66 -7.34
CA ARG A 227 11.69 4.47 -6.44
C ARG A 227 12.36 3.10 -6.60
N LEU A 228 11.64 2.10 -7.10
CA LEU A 228 12.17 0.74 -7.33
C LEU A 228 12.81 0.58 -8.71
N GLU A 229 12.88 1.64 -9.52
CA GLU A 229 13.53 1.60 -10.82
C GLU A 229 15.01 1.14 -10.72
N PRO A 230 15.48 0.31 -11.68
CA PRO A 230 16.83 -0.27 -11.64
C PRO A 230 17.94 0.75 -11.55
N GLU A 231 17.75 1.96 -12.07
CA GLU A 231 18.74 3.04 -11.99
C GLU A 231 18.82 3.65 -10.59
N ALA A 232 17.70 3.79 -9.89
CA ALA A 232 17.69 4.19 -8.49
C ALA A 232 18.38 3.15 -7.61
N GLY A 233 18.11 1.87 -7.83
CA GLY A 233 18.81 0.76 -7.17
C GLY A 233 20.30 0.72 -7.47
N ARG A 234 20.70 0.93 -8.72
CA ARG A 234 22.12 1.03 -9.11
C ARG A 234 22.83 2.23 -8.48
N SER A 235 22.16 3.37 -8.37
CA SER A 235 22.72 4.56 -7.74
C SER A 235 22.92 4.37 -6.23
N LEU A 236 21.98 3.71 -5.55
CA LEU A 236 22.11 3.33 -4.14
C LEU A 236 23.25 2.33 -3.93
N LEU A 237 23.36 1.32 -4.79
CA LEU A 237 24.44 0.34 -4.73
C LEU A 237 25.82 1.00 -4.94
N ARG A 238 25.95 1.93 -5.91
CA ARG A 238 27.20 2.67 -6.13
C ARG A 238 27.57 3.52 -4.92
N ARG A 239 26.62 4.15 -4.25
CA ARG A 239 26.88 4.91 -3.01
C ARG A 239 27.30 4.01 -1.86
N ALA A 240 26.67 2.84 -1.72
CA ALA A 240 27.02 1.88 -0.67
C ALA A 240 28.40 1.24 -0.86
N VAL A 241 28.88 1.08 -2.11
CA VAL A 241 30.20 0.52 -2.44
C VAL A 241 31.29 1.60 -2.40
N ALA A 242 30.95 2.89 -2.45
CA ALA A 242 31.90 4.01 -2.39
C ALA A 242 32.20 4.48 -0.95
N LEU A 243 31.62 3.85 0.06
CA LEU A 243 31.91 4.00 1.49
C LEU A 243 32.82 2.88 1.99
#